data_9670299a5ec13bdc02599a8f5a61c117
#
_entry.id   9670299a5ec13bdc02599a8f5a61c117
#
_cell.length_a   1.000
_cell.length_b   1.000
_cell.length_c   1.000
_cell.angle_alpha   90.00
_cell.angle_beta   90.00
_cell.angle_gamma   90.00
#
_symmetry.space_group_name_H-M   'P 1'
#
loop_
_entity.id
_entity.type
_entity.pdbx_description
1 polymer ?
#
loop_
_entity_poly.entity_id
_entity_poly.type
_entity_poly.pdbx_seq_one_letter_code
_entity_poly.pdbx_strand_id
1 'polypeptide(L)'
;GLLGVLIGAAMAVILAVVYINVLKNEALSKWINIALFGVLGFVFGGGIAAALIGLLYGWFIHWFTYWLYEGRYRARLLPYLTPGQALWHYSFRVICGAIFVFLITPVLVVMPLSFNAQDFFTFTPEMLRLDPAGYSLKHYQDFFTNNEWQRSFKNSLIIAPVATVISVSLGTLAAIGLSQAHVPGRRAIMAILISPMIVPLIISATGMFFFYSQIGNWMEATLGLNKTFVGYVKVILAHAVLGIPFVIITVTATLVGFDRSLTRAAANMGANPVTTFFRVQMPLILPGVISGGLFAFITSFDEVVVVLFVGSAGQKTLPWQMFTGLREQISPTILAVATILVGISILLLATVEMLRRRSERLRGMSPS
;
A
#
# COMPACT_ATOMS: atom_id res chain seq x y z
N GLY A 1 6.62 21.41 -25.44
CA GLY A 1 7.26 21.52 -24.14
C GLY A 1 6.53 22.48 -23.20
N LEU A 2 7.15 22.81 -22.08
CA LEU A 2 6.60 23.61 -20.97
C LEU A 2 6.04 24.96 -21.45
N LEU A 3 6.73 25.61 -22.39
CA LEU A 3 6.31 26.87 -22.99
C LEU A 3 4.94 26.76 -23.70
N GLY A 4 4.69 25.68 -24.42
CA GLY A 4 3.40 25.44 -25.08
C GLY A 4 2.26 25.24 -24.08
N VAL A 5 2.51 24.59 -22.96
CA VAL A 5 1.54 24.42 -21.86
C VAL A 5 1.20 25.76 -21.23
N LEU A 6 2.21 26.62 -20.98
CA LEU A 6 2.00 27.95 -20.40
C LEU A 6 1.24 28.88 -21.36
N ILE A 7 1.58 28.88 -22.65
CA ILE A 7 0.86 29.66 -23.67
C ILE A 7 -0.58 29.17 -23.80
N GLY A 8 -0.79 27.85 -23.83
CA GLY A 8 -2.12 27.27 -23.87
C GLY A 8 -2.97 27.63 -22.63
N ALA A 9 -2.36 27.61 -21.45
CA ALA A 9 -3.03 28.02 -20.19
C ALA A 9 -3.42 29.51 -20.22
N ALA A 10 -2.52 30.38 -20.65
CA ALA A 10 -2.80 31.82 -20.79
C ALA A 10 -3.94 32.08 -21.79
N MET A 11 -3.90 31.44 -22.97
CA MET A 11 -4.97 31.53 -23.95
C MET A 11 -6.32 31.02 -23.40
N ALA A 12 -6.31 29.91 -22.71
CA ALA A 12 -7.54 29.35 -22.14
C ALA A 12 -8.16 30.25 -21.08
N VAL A 13 -7.34 30.88 -20.22
CA VAL A 13 -7.82 31.89 -19.24
C VAL A 13 -8.39 33.11 -19.95
N ILE A 14 -7.69 33.63 -20.94
CA ILE A 14 -8.18 34.80 -21.74
C ILE A 14 -9.52 34.45 -22.40
N LEU A 15 -9.64 33.33 -23.07
CA LEU A 15 -10.87 32.86 -23.69
C LEU A 15 -12.00 32.67 -22.66
N ALA A 16 -11.72 32.10 -21.51
CA ALA A 16 -12.71 31.95 -20.47
C ALA A 16 -13.20 33.29 -19.94
N VAL A 17 -12.33 34.29 -19.74
CA VAL A 17 -12.71 35.66 -19.35
C VAL A 17 -13.54 36.32 -20.43
N VAL A 18 -13.18 36.17 -21.71
CA VAL A 18 -13.97 36.70 -22.83
C VAL A 18 -15.37 36.07 -22.85
N TYR A 19 -15.47 34.75 -22.69
CA TYR A 19 -16.76 34.08 -22.67
C TYR A 19 -17.64 34.47 -21.47
N ILE A 20 -17.04 34.67 -20.27
CA ILE A 20 -17.77 35.19 -19.11
C ILE A 20 -18.44 36.50 -19.42
N ASN A 21 -17.70 37.44 -20.08
CA ASN A 21 -18.19 38.78 -20.34
C ASN A 21 -19.18 38.85 -21.53
N VAL A 22 -18.97 37.98 -22.56
CA VAL A 22 -19.76 38.03 -23.81
C VAL A 22 -21.00 37.14 -23.74
N LEU A 23 -20.84 35.90 -23.31
CA LEU A 23 -21.92 34.89 -23.35
C LEU A 23 -22.82 34.92 -22.12
N LYS A 24 -22.35 35.44 -20.98
CA LYS A 24 -23.08 35.51 -19.68
C LYS A 24 -23.75 34.19 -19.26
N ASN A 25 -23.37 33.09 -19.87
CA ASN A 25 -23.91 31.74 -19.60
C ASN A 25 -22.77 30.75 -19.31
N GLU A 26 -22.64 30.38 -18.04
CA GLU A 26 -21.57 29.47 -17.58
C GLU A 26 -21.61 28.12 -18.27
N ALA A 27 -22.80 27.54 -18.44
CA ALA A 27 -22.94 26.21 -19.04
C ALA A 27 -22.51 26.18 -20.51
N LEU A 28 -22.90 27.19 -21.28
CA LEU A 28 -22.52 27.30 -22.68
C LEU A 28 -21.02 27.55 -22.85
N SER A 29 -20.43 28.43 -22.05
CA SER A 29 -19.01 28.73 -22.00
C SER A 29 -18.19 27.47 -21.67
N LYS A 30 -18.66 26.65 -20.71
CA LYS A 30 -18.03 25.38 -20.35
C LYS A 30 -17.94 24.43 -21.54
N TRP A 31 -19.04 24.18 -22.22
CA TRP A 31 -19.08 23.25 -23.35
C TRP A 31 -18.26 23.74 -24.54
N ILE A 32 -18.25 25.05 -24.82
CA ILE A 32 -17.41 25.63 -25.86
C ILE A 32 -15.92 25.42 -25.56
N ASN A 33 -15.48 25.68 -24.31
CA ASN A 33 -14.09 25.46 -23.92
C ASN A 33 -13.70 23.98 -24.03
N ILE A 34 -14.53 23.07 -23.54
CA ILE A 34 -14.28 21.64 -23.62
C ILE A 34 -14.13 21.20 -25.08
N ALA A 35 -15.07 21.57 -25.93
CA ALA A 35 -15.05 21.22 -27.35
C ALA A 35 -13.83 21.80 -28.07
N LEU A 36 -13.53 23.10 -27.85
CA LEU A 36 -12.39 23.78 -28.46
C LEU A 36 -11.07 23.08 -28.13
N PHE A 37 -10.81 22.85 -26.85
CA PHE A 37 -9.57 22.20 -26.42
C PHE A 37 -9.50 20.71 -26.79
N GLY A 38 -10.66 20.03 -26.88
CA GLY A 38 -10.74 18.66 -27.42
C GLY A 38 -10.33 18.61 -28.90
N VAL A 39 -10.85 19.51 -29.72
CA VAL A 39 -10.49 19.61 -31.14
C VAL A 39 -9.02 20.02 -31.31
N LEU A 40 -8.55 21.01 -30.57
CA LEU A 40 -7.13 21.40 -30.59
C LEU A 40 -6.21 20.24 -30.19
N GLY A 41 -6.57 19.51 -29.15
CA GLY A 41 -5.85 18.30 -28.72
C GLY A 41 -5.78 17.24 -29.81
N PHE A 42 -6.89 16.98 -30.49
CA PHE A 42 -6.93 16.04 -31.61
C PHE A 42 -6.07 16.48 -32.79
N VAL A 43 -6.20 17.73 -33.22
CA VAL A 43 -5.50 18.28 -34.41
C VAL A 43 -3.98 18.36 -34.19
N PHE A 44 -3.55 18.90 -33.04
CA PHE A 44 -2.12 19.11 -32.77
C PHE A 44 -1.44 17.90 -32.13
N GLY A 45 -2.16 17.06 -31.41
CA GLY A 45 -1.62 15.86 -30.76
C GLY A 45 -1.74 14.58 -31.56
N GLY A 46 -2.49 14.60 -32.67
CA GLY A 46 -2.54 13.52 -33.67
C GLY A 46 -3.22 12.23 -33.20
N GLY A 47 -4.14 12.27 -32.21
CA GLY A 47 -4.84 11.07 -31.80
C GLY A 47 -5.89 11.27 -30.70
N ILE A 48 -6.65 10.21 -30.43
CA ILE A 48 -7.77 10.19 -29.48
C ILE A 48 -7.29 10.51 -28.04
N ALA A 49 -6.12 10.01 -27.64
CA ALA A 49 -5.55 10.29 -26.33
C ALA A 49 -5.28 11.79 -26.12
N ALA A 50 -4.75 12.47 -27.13
CA ALA A 50 -4.52 13.92 -27.08
C ALA A 50 -5.83 14.71 -27.07
N ALA A 51 -6.87 14.23 -27.76
CA ALA A 51 -8.21 14.80 -27.70
C ALA A 51 -8.80 14.71 -26.29
N LEU A 52 -8.69 13.55 -25.62
CA LEU A 52 -9.16 13.34 -24.23
C LEU A 52 -8.44 14.27 -23.25
N ILE A 53 -7.12 14.42 -23.40
CA ILE A 53 -6.33 15.36 -22.59
C ILE A 53 -6.81 16.80 -22.84
N GLY A 54 -7.08 17.16 -24.09
CA GLY A 54 -7.63 18.46 -24.45
C GLY A 54 -8.99 18.73 -23.83
N LEU A 55 -9.91 17.75 -23.85
CA LEU A 55 -11.24 17.86 -23.19
C LEU A 55 -11.10 18.10 -21.68
N LEU A 56 -10.25 17.31 -21.01
CA LEU A 56 -9.99 17.47 -19.57
C LEU A 56 -9.35 18.81 -19.24
N TYR A 57 -8.42 19.26 -20.08
CA TYR A 57 -7.76 20.55 -19.93
C TYR A 57 -8.76 21.71 -20.10
N GLY A 58 -9.60 21.68 -21.12
CA GLY A 58 -10.65 22.70 -21.35
C GLY A 58 -11.65 22.76 -20.20
N TRP A 59 -12.07 21.60 -19.67
CA TRP A 59 -12.92 21.50 -18.48
C TRP A 59 -12.26 22.10 -17.25
N PHE A 60 -11.00 21.74 -16.97
CA PHE A 60 -10.26 22.20 -15.79
C PHE A 60 -10.03 23.72 -15.81
N ILE A 61 -9.56 24.25 -16.95
CA ILE A 61 -9.29 25.70 -17.08
C ILE A 61 -10.57 26.50 -16.94
N HIS A 62 -11.67 26.05 -17.56
CA HIS A 62 -12.96 26.71 -17.40
C HIS A 62 -13.40 26.74 -15.94
N TRP A 63 -13.39 25.57 -15.28
CA TRP A 63 -13.74 25.46 -13.86
C TRP A 63 -12.86 26.35 -12.98
N PHE A 64 -11.55 26.35 -13.18
CA PHE A 64 -10.59 27.13 -12.40
C PHE A 64 -10.79 28.64 -12.58
N THR A 65 -11.05 29.08 -13.82
CA THR A 65 -11.27 30.50 -14.12
C THR A 65 -12.55 31.02 -13.45
N TYR A 66 -13.66 30.28 -13.56
CA TYR A 66 -14.90 30.63 -12.88
C TYR A 66 -14.76 30.57 -11.35
N TRP A 67 -14.08 29.60 -10.84
CA TRP A 67 -13.81 29.46 -9.41
C TRP A 67 -13.05 30.67 -8.84
N LEU A 68 -12.08 31.21 -9.60
CA LEU A 68 -11.38 32.45 -9.24
C LEU A 68 -12.24 33.70 -9.44
N TYR A 69 -12.88 33.82 -10.60
CA TYR A 69 -13.64 35.00 -10.99
C TYR A 69 -14.82 35.29 -10.07
N GLU A 70 -15.58 34.26 -9.71
CA GLU A 70 -16.73 34.39 -8.81
C GLU A 70 -16.36 34.39 -7.32
N GLY A 71 -15.08 34.27 -7.01
CA GLY A 71 -14.63 34.21 -5.62
C GLY A 71 -15.08 32.94 -4.87
N ARG A 72 -15.48 31.87 -5.60
CA ARG A 72 -15.95 30.61 -5.03
C ARG A 72 -14.90 29.97 -4.11
N TYR A 73 -13.61 30.33 -4.27
CA TYR A 73 -12.53 29.89 -3.38
C TYR A 73 -12.72 30.35 -1.93
N ARG A 74 -13.45 31.48 -1.71
CA ARG A 74 -13.75 31.98 -0.37
C ARG A 74 -14.98 31.34 0.27
N ALA A 75 -15.89 30.77 -0.50
CA ALA A 75 -17.16 30.22 -0.01
C ALA A 75 -16.98 29.06 1.02
N ARG A 76 -15.85 28.35 0.96
CA ARG A 76 -15.53 27.24 1.86
C ARG A 76 -14.46 27.57 2.89
N LEU A 77 -14.00 28.81 2.94
CA LEU A 77 -13.02 29.28 3.92
C LEU A 77 -13.74 29.98 5.07
N LEU A 78 -13.11 29.93 6.24
CA LEU A 78 -13.60 30.67 7.39
C LEU A 78 -13.55 32.18 7.09
N PRO A 79 -14.62 32.96 7.41
CA PRO A 79 -14.74 34.37 6.98
C PRO A 79 -13.60 35.28 7.46
N TYR A 80 -12.93 34.91 8.56
CA TYR A 80 -11.89 35.72 9.19
C TYR A 80 -10.46 35.45 8.66
N LEU A 81 -10.30 34.55 7.68
CA LEU A 81 -8.99 34.27 7.11
C LEU A 81 -8.46 35.47 6.30
N THR A 82 -7.22 35.86 6.60
CA THR A 82 -6.51 36.85 5.79
C THR A 82 -6.19 36.31 4.39
N PRO A 83 -5.97 37.17 3.38
CA PRO A 83 -5.61 36.72 2.03
C PRO A 83 -4.39 35.78 2.02
N GLY A 84 -3.38 36.02 2.87
CA GLY A 84 -2.21 35.16 2.98
C GLY A 84 -2.54 33.78 3.54
N GLN A 85 -3.41 33.69 4.54
CA GLN A 85 -3.86 32.41 5.09
C GLN A 85 -4.73 31.64 4.10
N ALA A 86 -5.58 32.32 3.32
CA ALA A 86 -6.35 31.71 2.25
C ALA A 86 -5.42 31.15 1.16
N LEU A 87 -4.41 31.93 0.74
CA LEU A 87 -3.40 31.48 -0.22
C LEU A 87 -2.65 30.25 0.31
N TRP A 88 -2.21 30.28 1.58
CA TRP A 88 -1.52 29.13 2.20
C TRP A 88 -2.40 27.88 2.26
N HIS A 89 -3.67 28.02 2.60
CA HIS A 89 -4.61 26.91 2.65
C HIS A 89 -4.72 26.17 1.30
N TYR A 90 -4.80 26.92 0.20
CA TYR A 90 -4.85 26.30 -1.14
C TYR A 90 -3.51 25.82 -1.62
N SER A 91 -2.43 26.57 -1.37
CA SER A 91 -1.06 26.15 -1.70
C SER A 91 -0.71 24.82 -1.01
N PHE A 92 -1.05 24.69 0.27
CA PHE A 92 -0.86 23.44 1.00
C PHE A 92 -1.62 22.26 0.36
N ARG A 93 -2.87 22.48 -0.04
CA ARG A 93 -3.65 21.43 -0.75
C ARG A 93 -3.06 21.06 -2.10
N VAL A 94 -2.56 22.04 -2.85
CA VAL A 94 -1.89 21.80 -4.14
C VAL A 94 -0.59 21.01 -3.91
N ILE A 95 0.20 21.39 -2.92
CA ILE A 95 1.43 20.64 -2.56
C ILE A 95 1.10 19.21 -2.15
N CYS A 96 0.12 19.01 -1.26
CA CYS A 96 -0.33 17.67 -0.88
C CYS A 96 -0.85 16.87 -2.08
N GLY A 97 -1.61 17.51 -2.97
CA GLY A 97 -2.09 16.88 -4.21
C GLY A 97 -0.96 16.50 -5.15
N ALA A 98 0.04 17.37 -5.32
CA ALA A 98 1.22 17.09 -6.14
C ALA A 98 2.04 15.91 -5.57
N ILE A 99 2.26 15.88 -4.26
CA ILE A 99 2.92 14.75 -3.58
C ILE A 99 2.12 13.46 -3.79
N PHE A 100 0.80 13.52 -3.63
CA PHE A 100 -0.06 12.36 -3.82
C PHE A 100 -0.02 11.85 -5.27
N VAL A 101 -0.10 12.74 -6.27
CA VAL A 101 0.05 12.38 -7.69
C VAL A 101 1.42 11.76 -7.94
N PHE A 102 2.49 12.37 -7.42
CA PHE A 102 3.85 11.83 -7.56
C PHE A 102 3.98 10.40 -7.01
N LEU A 103 3.38 10.14 -5.84
CA LEU A 103 3.42 8.81 -5.20
C LEU A 103 2.58 7.76 -5.96
N ILE A 104 1.44 8.17 -6.53
CA ILE A 104 0.54 7.24 -7.22
C ILE A 104 0.95 7.00 -8.68
N THR A 105 1.60 7.98 -9.33
CA THR A 105 1.98 7.90 -10.75
C THR A 105 2.72 6.61 -11.12
N PRO A 106 3.74 6.13 -10.39
CA PRO A 106 4.41 4.88 -10.73
C PRO A 106 3.44 3.69 -10.80
N VAL A 107 2.51 3.60 -9.86
CA VAL A 107 1.50 2.53 -9.83
C VAL A 107 0.56 2.64 -11.03
N LEU A 108 0.08 3.86 -11.34
CA LEU A 108 -0.78 4.11 -12.48
C LEU A 108 -0.09 3.85 -13.83
N VAL A 109 1.23 3.99 -13.91
CA VAL A 109 2.03 3.70 -15.10
C VAL A 109 2.23 2.20 -15.28
N VAL A 110 2.50 1.47 -14.21
CA VAL A 110 2.70 0.01 -14.23
C VAL A 110 1.45 -0.73 -14.71
N MET A 111 0.26 -0.31 -14.28
CA MET A 111 -0.99 -0.98 -14.64
C MET A 111 -1.23 -1.06 -16.16
N PRO A 112 -1.28 0.03 -16.95
CA PRO A 112 -1.45 -0.07 -18.38
C PRO A 112 -0.27 -0.77 -19.09
N LEU A 113 0.98 -0.57 -18.61
CA LEU A 113 2.15 -1.26 -19.17
C LEU A 113 2.08 -2.78 -18.98
N SER A 114 1.39 -3.28 -17.96
CA SER A 114 1.20 -4.73 -17.77
C SER A 114 0.42 -5.41 -18.90
N PHE A 115 -0.33 -4.65 -19.67
CA PHE A 115 -1.08 -5.11 -20.85
C PHE A 115 -0.33 -4.92 -22.18
N ASN A 116 0.95 -4.52 -22.15
CA ASN A 116 1.71 -4.32 -23.38
C ASN A 116 1.75 -5.61 -24.23
N ALA A 117 1.47 -5.49 -25.52
CA ALA A 117 1.57 -6.59 -26.45
C ALA A 117 3.04 -6.97 -26.77
N GLN A 118 3.99 -6.06 -26.54
CA GLN A 118 5.42 -6.29 -26.74
C GLN A 118 6.12 -6.63 -25.42
N ASP A 119 7.35 -7.16 -25.51
CA ASP A 119 8.15 -7.56 -24.35
C ASP A 119 9.06 -6.43 -23.85
N PHE A 120 8.52 -5.21 -23.77
CA PHE A 120 9.24 -4.02 -23.32
C PHE A 120 8.48 -3.28 -22.23
N PHE A 121 9.24 -2.55 -21.37
CA PHE A 121 8.70 -1.70 -20.29
C PHE A 121 8.39 -0.27 -20.75
N THR A 122 8.05 -0.08 -22.01
CA THR A 122 7.77 1.25 -22.60
C THR A 122 6.39 1.27 -23.23
N PHE A 123 5.76 2.44 -23.23
CA PHE A 123 4.54 2.64 -23.99
C PHE A 123 4.84 2.61 -25.47
N THR A 124 4.16 1.73 -26.19
CA THR A 124 4.26 1.68 -27.65
C THR A 124 3.37 2.75 -28.28
N PRO A 125 3.65 3.17 -29.54
CA PRO A 125 2.79 4.12 -30.25
C PRO A 125 1.33 3.65 -30.35
N GLU A 126 1.11 2.34 -30.48
CA GLU A 126 -0.20 1.71 -30.55
C GLU A 126 -0.94 1.89 -29.20
N MET A 127 -0.26 1.66 -28.07
CA MET A 127 -0.83 1.89 -26.74
C MET A 127 -1.21 3.35 -26.53
N LEU A 128 -0.37 4.29 -26.95
CA LEU A 128 -0.64 5.73 -26.82
C LEU A 128 -1.83 6.18 -27.68
N ARG A 129 -2.10 5.48 -28.79
CA ARG A 129 -3.27 5.72 -29.66
C ARG A 129 -4.50 4.95 -29.22
N LEU A 130 -4.40 4.14 -28.15
CA LEU A 130 -5.45 3.23 -27.68
C LEU A 130 -5.86 2.19 -28.77
N ASP A 131 -4.91 1.79 -29.61
CA ASP A 131 -5.11 0.74 -30.60
C ASP A 131 -5.15 -0.63 -29.90
N PRO A 132 -6.19 -1.46 -30.13
CA PRO A 132 -6.26 -2.80 -29.56
C PRO A 132 -5.03 -3.68 -29.83
N ALA A 133 -4.32 -3.47 -30.96
CA ALA A 133 -3.10 -4.19 -31.27
C ALA A 133 -1.95 -3.94 -30.28
N GLY A 134 -1.97 -2.82 -29.55
CA GLY A 134 -0.98 -2.50 -28.52
C GLY A 134 -1.19 -3.24 -27.20
N TYR A 135 -2.31 -3.94 -27.03
CA TYR A 135 -2.69 -4.57 -25.75
C TYR A 135 -2.80 -6.08 -25.87
N SER A 136 -2.30 -6.79 -24.85
CA SER A 136 -2.36 -8.26 -24.76
C SER A 136 -2.45 -8.73 -23.31
N LEU A 137 -3.06 -9.87 -23.11
CA LEU A 137 -3.11 -10.58 -21.81
C LEU A 137 -1.99 -11.64 -21.67
N LYS A 138 -1.03 -11.71 -22.63
CA LYS A 138 0.00 -12.76 -22.64
C LYS A 138 0.82 -12.84 -21.36
N HIS A 139 1.14 -11.69 -20.73
CA HIS A 139 1.89 -11.65 -19.48
C HIS A 139 1.08 -12.18 -18.29
N TYR A 140 -0.23 -11.96 -18.29
CA TYR A 140 -1.13 -12.58 -17.31
C TYR A 140 -1.25 -14.08 -17.53
N GLN A 141 -1.35 -14.52 -18.80
CA GLN A 141 -1.37 -15.95 -19.12
C GLN A 141 -0.06 -16.62 -18.70
N ASP A 142 1.10 -16.00 -18.95
CA ASP A 142 2.40 -16.52 -18.49
C ASP A 142 2.40 -16.68 -16.96
N PHE A 143 1.94 -15.67 -16.20
CA PHE A 143 1.84 -15.77 -14.75
C PHE A 143 1.01 -16.97 -14.28
N PHE A 144 -0.13 -17.23 -14.93
CA PHE A 144 -1.04 -18.32 -14.54
C PHE A 144 -0.67 -19.68 -15.10
N THR A 145 0.22 -19.79 -16.11
CA THR A 145 0.62 -21.07 -16.73
C THR A 145 2.03 -21.50 -16.37
N ASN A 146 2.90 -20.56 -16.04
CA ASN A 146 4.29 -20.83 -15.73
C ASN A 146 4.45 -21.37 -14.31
N ASN A 147 5.04 -22.57 -14.20
CA ASN A 147 5.22 -23.28 -12.93
C ASN A 147 6.06 -22.52 -11.90
N GLU A 148 7.03 -21.72 -12.34
CA GLU A 148 7.87 -20.93 -11.41
C GLU A 148 7.08 -19.83 -10.73
N TRP A 149 6.26 -19.09 -11.50
CA TRP A 149 5.37 -18.05 -10.96
C TRP A 149 4.33 -18.65 -10.01
N GLN A 150 3.68 -19.75 -10.40
CA GLN A 150 2.69 -20.41 -9.55
C GLN A 150 3.29 -20.94 -8.25
N ARG A 151 4.49 -21.57 -8.32
CA ARG A 151 5.19 -22.05 -7.13
C ARG A 151 5.53 -20.90 -6.19
N SER A 152 6.08 -19.81 -6.73
CA SER A 152 6.45 -18.62 -5.96
C SER A 152 5.24 -17.95 -5.32
N PHE A 153 4.12 -17.85 -6.03
CA PHE A 153 2.86 -17.35 -5.51
C PHE A 153 2.34 -18.23 -4.36
N LYS A 154 2.30 -19.55 -4.57
CA LYS A 154 1.90 -20.51 -3.53
C LYS A 154 2.81 -20.41 -2.28
N ASN A 155 4.11 -20.29 -2.46
CA ASN A 155 5.05 -20.11 -1.36
C ASN A 155 4.74 -18.84 -0.56
N SER A 156 4.51 -17.71 -1.23
CA SER A 156 4.13 -16.46 -0.55
C SER A 156 2.82 -16.62 0.23
N LEU A 157 1.82 -17.31 -0.34
CA LEU A 157 0.53 -17.57 0.31
C LEU A 157 0.62 -18.55 1.50
N ILE A 158 1.67 -19.34 1.59
CA ILE A 158 1.92 -20.23 2.74
C ILE A 158 2.77 -19.49 3.79
N ILE A 159 3.89 -18.89 3.37
CA ILE A 159 4.88 -18.32 4.27
C ILE A 159 4.31 -17.09 5.00
N ALA A 160 3.73 -16.15 4.28
CA ALA A 160 3.30 -14.89 4.90
C ALA A 160 2.17 -15.05 5.93
N PRO A 161 1.07 -15.79 5.67
CA PRO A 161 0.05 -16.00 6.69
C PRO A 161 0.55 -16.77 7.92
N VAL A 162 1.37 -17.82 7.72
CA VAL A 162 1.87 -18.62 8.85
C VAL A 162 2.84 -17.79 9.69
N ALA A 163 3.76 -17.05 9.07
CA ALA A 163 4.65 -16.12 9.75
C ALA A 163 3.86 -15.04 10.51
N THR A 164 2.77 -14.53 9.90
CA THR A 164 1.88 -13.55 10.54
C THR A 164 1.22 -14.11 11.79
N VAL A 165 0.66 -15.32 11.73
CA VAL A 165 0.04 -15.97 12.90
C VAL A 165 1.04 -16.13 14.05
N ILE A 166 2.28 -16.55 13.74
CA ILE A 166 3.35 -16.64 14.73
C ILE A 166 3.70 -15.26 15.30
N SER A 167 3.86 -14.25 14.42
CA SER A 167 4.18 -12.87 14.85
C SER A 167 3.08 -12.28 15.73
N VAL A 168 1.83 -12.49 15.37
CA VAL A 168 0.66 -11.99 16.13
C VAL A 168 0.61 -12.69 17.49
N SER A 169 0.79 -14.00 17.53
CA SER A 169 0.74 -14.77 18.77
C SER A 169 1.85 -14.34 19.72
N LEU A 170 3.11 -14.39 19.27
CA LEU A 170 4.27 -14.08 20.10
C LEU A 170 4.34 -12.57 20.43
N GLY A 171 4.07 -11.70 19.46
CA GLY A 171 4.10 -10.26 19.63
C GLY A 171 3.02 -9.77 20.60
N THR A 172 1.82 -10.35 20.54
CA THR A 172 0.72 -10.01 21.49
C THR A 172 1.07 -10.47 22.91
N LEU A 173 1.58 -11.69 23.08
CA LEU A 173 2.04 -12.19 24.37
C LEU A 173 3.17 -11.33 24.95
N ALA A 174 4.15 -10.95 24.11
CA ALA A 174 5.24 -10.06 24.51
C ALA A 174 4.73 -8.69 24.92
N ALA A 175 3.80 -8.08 24.15
CA ALA A 175 3.21 -6.79 24.46
C ALA A 175 2.45 -6.79 25.80
N ILE A 176 1.65 -7.84 26.05
CA ILE A 176 0.91 -7.99 27.30
C ILE A 176 1.90 -8.18 28.47
N GLY A 177 2.89 -9.05 28.32
CA GLY A 177 3.93 -9.26 29.34
C GLY A 177 4.67 -7.97 29.67
N LEU A 178 5.14 -7.26 28.65
CA LEU A 178 5.86 -5.99 28.81
C LEU A 178 4.98 -4.83 29.26
N SER A 179 3.66 -4.93 29.19
CA SER A 179 2.75 -3.92 29.74
C SER A 179 2.63 -3.99 31.26
N GLN A 180 3.09 -5.08 31.90
CA GLN A 180 3.04 -5.23 33.36
C GLN A 180 4.00 -4.27 34.06
N ALA A 181 3.58 -3.71 35.22
CA ALA A 181 4.33 -2.69 35.92
C ALA A 181 5.68 -3.17 36.48
N HIS A 182 5.80 -4.46 36.78
CA HIS A 182 6.92 -5.03 37.56
C HIS A 182 7.94 -5.80 36.70
N VAL A 183 8.01 -5.57 35.40
CA VAL A 183 8.99 -6.27 34.54
C VAL A 183 10.36 -5.61 34.66
N PRO A 184 11.37 -6.29 35.27
CA PRO A 184 12.72 -5.76 35.34
C PRO A 184 13.32 -5.67 33.95
N GLY A 185 14.06 -4.59 33.67
CA GLY A 185 14.70 -4.42 32.36
C GLY A 185 13.76 -4.21 31.18
N ARG A 186 12.48 -3.89 31.41
CA ARG A 186 11.45 -3.72 30.35
C ARG A 186 11.93 -2.91 29.14
N ARG A 187 12.67 -1.81 29.36
CA ARG A 187 13.19 -0.94 28.27
C ARG A 187 14.20 -1.68 27.42
N ALA A 188 15.10 -2.44 28.05
CA ALA A 188 16.11 -3.21 27.33
C ALA A 188 15.48 -4.37 26.54
N ILE A 189 14.54 -5.10 27.16
CA ILE A 189 13.81 -6.19 26.48
C ILE A 189 13.05 -5.62 25.28
N MET A 190 12.34 -4.49 25.43
CA MET A 190 11.62 -3.86 24.34
C MET A 190 12.58 -3.44 23.21
N ALA A 191 13.73 -2.85 23.54
CA ALA A 191 14.74 -2.47 22.55
C ALA A 191 15.27 -3.67 21.77
N ILE A 192 15.52 -4.79 22.44
CA ILE A 192 15.95 -6.05 21.78
C ILE A 192 14.85 -6.59 20.87
N LEU A 193 13.61 -6.63 21.33
CA LEU A 193 12.49 -7.15 20.53
C LEU A 193 12.15 -6.31 19.31
N ILE A 194 12.41 -4.99 19.37
CA ILE A 194 12.19 -4.07 18.24
C ILE A 194 13.43 -3.95 17.35
N SER A 195 14.60 -4.42 17.81
CA SER A 195 15.85 -4.27 17.07
C SER A 195 15.85 -4.82 15.64
N PRO A 196 15.12 -5.90 15.27
CA PRO A 196 15.07 -6.35 13.88
C PRO A 196 14.53 -5.31 12.90
N MET A 197 13.71 -4.38 13.38
CA MET A 197 13.17 -3.28 12.57
C MET A 197 14.16 -2.11 12.39
N ILE A 198 15.13 -1.98 13.31
CA ILE A 198 16.09 -0.87 13.35
C ILE A 198 17.39 -1.24 12.64
N VAL A 199 17.82 -2.49 12.78
CA VAL A 199 19.06 -3.00 12.19
C VAL A 199 18.92 -3.08 10.66
N PRO A 200 19.92 -2.67 9.87
CA PRO A 200 19.87 -2.85 8.42
C PRO A 200 19.55 -4.29 8.03
N LEU A 201 18.55 -4.46 7.17
CA LEU A 201 17.93 -5.75 6.88
C LEU A 201 18.95 -6.81 6.38
N ILE A 202 19.94 -6.40 5.57
CA ILE A 202 21.00 -7.31 5.07
C ILE A 202 21.82 -7.89 6.24
N ILE A 203 22.13 -7.07 7.26
CA ILE A 203 22.88 -7.53 8.44
C ILE A 203 22.04 -8.54 9.21
N SER A 204 20.77 -8.24 9.44
CA SER A 204 19.82 -9.17 10.09
C SER A 204 19.68 -10.46 9.31
N ALA A 205 19.51 -10.38 7.97
CA ALA A 205 19.38 -11.54 7.09
C ALA A 205 20.62 -12.43 7.12
N THR A 206 21.83 -11.83 7.14
CA THR A 206 23.08 -12.57 7.27
C THR A 206 23.18 -13.31 8.62
N GLY A 207 22.85 -12.64 9.72
CA GLY A 207 22.79 -13.28 11.04
C GLY A 207 21.79 -14.41 11.09
N MET A 208 20.59 -14.18 10.52
CA MET A 208 19.54 -15.21 10.41
C MET A 208 19.99 -16.41 9.56
N PHE A 209 20.73 -16.18 8.47
CA PHE A 209 21.27 -17.25 7.64
C PHE A 209 22.13 -18.23 8.46
N PHE A 210 23.10 -17.73 9.21
CA PHE A 210 23.96 -18.58 10.03
C PHE A 210 23.17 -19.32 11.12
N PHE A 211 22.30 -18.61 11.83
CA PHE A 211 21.49 -19.19 12.90
C PHE A 211 20.53 -20.27 12.39
N TYR A 212 19.72 -19.95 11.38
CA TYR A 212 18.73 -20.90 10.86
C TYR A 212 19.36 -22.03 10.03
N SER A 213 20.56 -21.85 9.46
CA SER A 213 21.28 -22.94 8.83
C SER A 213 21.71 -24.01 9.86
N GLN A 214 22.19 -23.57 11.03
CA GLN A 214 22.55 -24.52 12.10
C GLN A 214 21.30 -25.27 12.63
N ILE A 215 20.23 -24.53 12.88
CA ILE A 215 18.94 -25.15 13.30
C ILE A 215 18.43 -26.13 12.24
N GLY A 216 18.48 -25.72 10.96
CA GLY A 216 18.05 -26.60 9.87
C GLY A 216 18.83 -27.88 9.79
N ASN A 217 20.15 -27.81 9.85
CA ASN A 217 21.01 -28.99 9.85
C ASN A 217 20.72 -29.92 11.06
N TRP A 218 20.50 -29.34 12.24
CA TRP A 218 20.10 -30.11 13.42
C TRP A 218 18.73 -30.78 13.22
N MET A 219 17.73 -30.07 12.68
CA MET A 219 16.41 -30.62 12.39
C MET A 219 16.48 -31.78 11.38
N GLU A 220 17.28 -31.64 10.33
CA GLU A 220 17.47 -32.69 9.32
C GLU A 220 18.21 -33.90 9.91
N ALA A 221 19.31 -33.67 10.64
CA ALA A 221 20.16 -34.75 11.17
C ALA A 221 19.54 -35.47 12.36
N THR A 222 18.91 -34.76 13.29
CA THR A 222 18.43 -35.33 14.57
C THR A 222 16.97 -35.75 14.51
N LEU A 223 16.10 -34.97 13.84
CA LEU A 223 14.68 -35.26 13.74
C LEU A 223 14.30 -35.99 12.44
N GLY A 224 15.25 -36.17 11.51
CA GLY A 224 15.00 -36.81 10.22
C GLY A 224 14.00 -36.08 9.31
N LEU A 225 13.82 -34.74 9.51
CA LEU A 225 12.84 -33.99 8.78
C LEU A 225 13.27 -33.73 7.34
N ASN A 226 12.29 -33.69 6.44
CA ASN A 226 12.52 -33.43 5.03
C ASN A 226 13.11 -32.03 4.82
N LYS A 227 14.16 -31.90 4.01
CA LYS A 227 14.87 -30.67 3.69
C LYS A 227 13.94 -29.56 3.18
N THR A 228 12.92 -29.89 2.39
CA THR A 228 11.95 -28.92 1.89
C THR A 228 11.11 -28.34 3.03
N PHE A 229 10.63 -29.18 3.94
CA PHE A 229 9.89 -28.78 5.12
C PHE A 229 10.72 -27.89 6.04
N VAL A 230 11.96 -28.31 6.33
CA VAL A 230 12.92 -27.51 7.13
C VAL A 230 13.17 -26.15 6.50
N GLY A 231 13.26 -26.09 5.16
CA GLY A 231 13.37 -24.83 4.42
C GLY A 231 12.19 -23.89 4.68
N TYR A 232 10.95 -24.39 4.65
CA TYR A 232 9.77 -23.57 4.99
C TYR A 232 9.81 -23.10 6.43
N VAL A 233 10.13 -23.96 7.39
CA VAL A 233 10.22 -23.61 8.82
C VAL A 233 11.22 -22.46 9.02
N LYS A 234 12.42 -22.58 8.45
CA LYS A 234 13.44 -21.53 8.55
C LYS A 234 12.95 -20.17 8.03
N VAL A 235 12.37 -20.14 6.83
CA VAL A 235 11.90 -18.90 6.22
C VAL A 235 10.71 -18.34 7.00
N ILE A 236 9.74 -19.15 7.41
CA ILE A 236 8.59 -18.72 8.20
C ILE A 236 9.03 -18.09 9.53
N LEU A 237 9.96 -18.72 10.25
CA LEU A 237 10.47 -18.19 11.52
C LEU A 237 11.24 -16.89 11.31
N ALA A 238 12.06 -16.80 10.26
CA ALA A 238 12.78 -15.59 9.92
C ALA A 238 11.82 -14.41 9.61
N HIS A 239 10.77 -14.67 8.83
CA HIS A 239 9.72 -13.68 8.55
C HIS A 239 8.93 -13.31 9.81
N ALA A 240 8.65 -14.28 10.68
CA ALA A 240 7.96 -14.02 11.94
C ALA A 240 8.76 -13.05 12.83
N VAL A 241 10.09 -13.21 12.90
CA VAL A 241 10.96 -12.30 13.66
C VAL A 241 10.85 -10.87 13.16
N LEU A 242 10.72 -10.65 11.85
CA LEU A 242 10.54 -9.31 11.28
C LEU A 242 9.13 -8.73 11.56
N GLY A 243 8.12 -9.59 11.68
CA GLY A 243 6.74 -9.18 11.96
C GLY A 243 6.45 -8.86 13.42
N ILE A 244 7.16 -9.52 14.36
CA ILE A 244 6.94 -9.36 15.82
C ILE A 244 7.01 -7.90 16.29
N PRO A 245 7.98 -7.07 15.90
CA PRO A 245 8.06 -5.67 16.32
C PRO A 245 6.79 -4.88 16.02
N PHE A 246 6.20 -5.04 14.84
CA PHE A 246 4.98 -4.34 14.45
C PHE A 246 3.82 -4.69 15.37
N VAL A 247 3.67 -5.97 15.70
CA VAL A 247 2.62 -6.42 16.61
C VAL A 247 2.84 -5.89 18.03
N ILE A 248 4.08 -5.94 18.52
CA ILE A 248 4.41 -5.41 19.86
C ILE A 248 4.05 -3.92 19.93
N ILE A 249 4.44 -3.12 18.95
CA ILE A 249 4.20 -1.68 18.94
C ILE A 249 2.70 -1.37 18.93
N THR A 250 1.95 -1.98 18.02
CA THR A 250 0.51 -1.70 17.85
C THR A 250 -0.32 -2.18 19.04
N VAL A 251 -0.04 -3.38 19.55
CA VAL A 251 -0.73 -3.92 20.70
C VAL A 251 -0.36 -3.15 22.00
N THR A 252 0.92 -2.78 22.16
CA THR A 252 1.32 -1.95 23.32
C THR A 252 0.61 -0.60 23.29
N ALA A 253 0.46 0.03 22.12
CA ALA A 253 -0.27 1.30 21.98
C ALA A 253 -1.74 1.17 22.43
N THR A 254 -2.41 0.06 22.10
CA THR A 254 -3.78 -0.18 22.56
C THR A 254 -3.85 -0.50 24.06
N LEU A 255 -2.81 -1.12 24.62
CA LEU A 255 -2.73 -1.44 26.05
C LEU A 255 -2.48 -0.21 26.94
N VAL A 256 -1.94 0.89 26.41
CA VAL A 256 -1.75 2.15 27.15
C VAL A 256 -3.10 2.72 27.61
N GLY A 257 -4.15 2.58 26.81
CA GLY A 257 -5.51 3.03 27.15
C GLY A 257 -6.37 1.98 27.88
N PHE A 258 -5.81 0.80 28.18
CA PHE A 258 -6.56 -0.31 28.78
C PHE A 258 -6.75 -0.12 30.28
N ASP A 259 -8.01 -0.12 30.73
CA ASP A 259 -8.36 -0.08 32.17
C ASP A 259 -8.16 -1.45 32.82
N ARG A 260 -7.16 -1.55 33.69
CA ARG A 260 -6.86 -2.78 34.43
C ARG A 260 -7.92 -3.14 35.47
N SER A 261 -8.85 -2.24 35.81
CA SER A 261 -9.97 -2.56 36.70
C SER A 261 -10.86 -3.66 36.11
N LEU A 262 -10.99 -3.73 34.79
CA LEU A 262 -11.76 -4.74 34.07
C LEU A 262 -11.23 -6.17 34.32
N THR A 263 -9.90 -6.34 34.31
CA THR A 263 -9.28 -7.64 34.57
C THR A 263 -9.43 -8.05 36.05
N ARG A 264 -9.36 -7.08 36.96
CA ARG A 264 -9.61 -7.31 38.39
C ARG A 264 -11.08 -7.66 38.67
N ALA A 265 -12.00 -6.98 38.01
CA ALA A 265 -13.44 -7.28 38.12
C ALA A 265 -13.74 -8.71 37.60
N ALA A 266 -13.15 -9.10 36.48
CA ALA A 266 -13.29 -10.46 35.96
C ALA A 266 -12.75 -11.52 36.94
N ALA A 267 -11.58 -11.27 37.54
CA ALA A 267 -11.01 -12.17 38.57
C ALA A 267 -11.90 -12.26 39.84
N ASN A 268 -12.48 -11.13 40.30
CA ASN A 268 -13.42 -11.10 41.41
C ASN A 268 -14.71 -11.90 41.12
N MET A 269 -15.11 -11.99 39.85
CA MET A 269 -16.23 -12.84 39.39
C MET A 269 -15.82 -14.31 39.17
N GLY A 270 -14.61 -14.71 39.54
CA GLY A 270 -14.13 -16.09 39.43
C GLY A 270 -13.60 -16.49 38.06
N ALA A 271 -13.41 -15.54 37.14
CA ALA A 271 -12.82 -15.86 35.84
C ALA A 271 -11.33 -16.19 35.98
N ASN A 272 -10.91 -17.31 35.37
CA ASN A 272 -9.49 -17.66 35.26
C ASN A 272 -8.75 -16.73 34.30
N PRO A 273 -7.41 -16.68 34.34
CA PRO A 273 -6.61 -15.80 33.46
C PRO A 273 -6.84 -15.99 31.97
N VAL A 274 -7.05 -17.23 31.50
CA VAL A 274 -7.31 -17.55 30.09
C VAL A 274 -8.69 -16.99 29.67
N THR A 275 -9.71 -17.21 30.49
CA THR A 275 -11.05 -16.66 30.24
C THR A 275 -11.03 -15.12 30.24
N THR A 276 -10.31 -14.53 31.19
CA THR A 276 -10.14 -13.06 31.28
C THR A 276 -9.44 -12.52 30.02
N PHE A 277 -8.41 -13.21 29.55
CA PHE A 277 -7.73 -12.84 28.32
C PHE A 277 -8.67 -12.86 27.11
N PHE A 278 -9.32 -13.97 26.81
CA PHE A 278 -10.13 -14.10 25.60
C PHE A 278 -11.45 -13.31 25.65
N ARG A 279 -12.08 -13.17 26.83
CA ARG A 279 -13.38 -12.51 26.97
C ARG A 279 -13.32 -11.02 27.33
N VAL A 280 -12.22 -10.56 27.92
CA VAL A 280 -12.08 -9.17 28.38
C VAL A 280 -10.96 -8.44 27.67
N GLN A 281 -9.73 -8.97 27.73
CA GLN A 281 -8.57 -8.26 27.17
C GLN A 281 -8.57 -8.29 25.64
N MET A 282 -8.69 -9.46 25.01
CA MET A 282 -8.58 -9.65 23.57
C MET A 282 -9.58 -8.78 22.77
N PRO A 283 -10.87 -8.68 23.13
CA PRO A 283 -11.79 -7.82 22.40
C PRO A 283 -11.43 -6.34 22.44
N LEU A 284 -10.79 -5.88 23.51
CA LEU A 284 -10.39 -4.49 23.68
C LEU A 284 -9.08 -4.16 22.94
N ILE A 285 -8.14 -5.09 22.89
CA ILE A 285 -6.87 -4.92 22.17
C ILE A 285 -6.96 -5.37 20.70
N LEU A 286 -8.07 -5.97 20.29
CA LEU A 286 -8.26 -6.54 18.94
C LEU A 286 -7.91 -5.56 17.79
N PRO A 287 -8.26 -4.26 17.87
CA PRO A 287 -7.84 -3.32 16.84
C PRO A 287 -6.32 -3.23 16.65
N GLY A 288 -5.57 -3.23 17.78
CA GLY A 288 -4.10 -3.26 17.75
C GLY A 288 -3.54 -4.58 17.22
N VAL A 289 -4.17 -5.70 17.59
CA VAL A 289 -3.78 -7.04 17.09
C VAL A 289 -4.01 -7.16 15.59
N ILE A 290 -5.15 -6.69 15.08
CA ILE A 290 -5.46 -6.70 13.64
C ILE A 290 -4.48 -5.79 12.90
N SER A 291 -4.26 -4.57 13.38
CA SER A 291 -3.31 -3.63 12.73
C SER A 291 -1.88 -4.18 12.72
N GLY A 292 -1.42 -4.72 13.85
CA GLY A 292 -0.10 -5.35 13.94
C GLY A 292 0.03 -6.57 13.04
N GLY A 293 -1.00 -7.40 12.98
CA GLY A 293 -1.07 -8.56 12.10
C GLY A 293 -1.03 -8.17 10.61
N LEU A 294 -1.71 -7.10 10.23
CA LEU A 294 -1.64 -6.57 8.86
C LEU A 294 -0.23 -6.09 8.50
N PHE A 295 0.42 -5.33 9.38
CA PHE A 295 1.80 -4.90 9.13
C PHE A 295 2.76 -6.09 9.07
N ALA A 296 2.60 -7.08 9.96
CA ALA A 296 3.40 -8.30 9.91
C ALA A 296 3.18 -9.08 8.62
N PHE A 297 1.93 -9.17 8.14
CA PHE A 297 1.59 -9.81 6.87
C PHE A 297 2.21 -9.10 5.68
N ILE A 298 2.03 -7.77 5.58
CA ILE A 298 2.58 -6.97 4.48
C ILE A 298 4.11 -7.11 4.46
N THR A 299 4.75 -6.94 5.62
CA THR A 299 6.22 -7.08 5.73
C THR A 299 6.70 -8.46 5.30
N SER A 300 6.02 -9.53 5.70
CA SER A 300 6.37 -10.90 5.30
C SER A 300 6.09 -11.17 3.83
N PHE A 301 4.99 -10.62 3.29
CA PHE A 301 4.57 -10.86 1.92
C PHE A 301 5.46 -10.15 0.88
N ASP A 302 5.99 -8.98 1.21
CA ASP A 302 6.84 -8.15 0.34
C ASP A 302 8.35 -8.41 0.57
N GLU A 303 8.70 -9.33 1.48
CA GLU A 303 10.07 -9.58 1.87
C GLU A 303 10.86 -10.35 0.80
N VAL A 304 12.01 -9.81 0.42
CA VAL A 304 12.92 -10.40 -0.59
C VAL A 304 14.25 -10.80 0.03
N VAL A 305 14.84 -9.93 0.86
CA VAL A 305 16.23 -10.08 1.32
C VAL A 305 16.40 -11.29 2.22
N VAL A 306 15.52 -11.44 3.22
CA VAL A 306 15.60 -12.55 4.16
C VAL A 306 15.39 -13.90 3.46
N VAL A 307 14.45 -13.96 2.51
CA VAL A 307 14.23 -15.19 1.74
C VAL A 307 15.42 -15.53 0.86
N LEU A 308 16.09 -14.53 0.27
CA LEU A 308 17.32 -14.73 -0.52
C LEU A 308 18.45 -15.36 0.32
N PHE A 309 18.58 -14.99 1.60
CA PHE A 309 19.63 -15.48 2.48
C PHE A 309 19.25 -16.81 3.15
N VAL A 310 18.04 -16.94 3.68
CA VAL A 310 17.61 -18.07 4.53
C VAL A 310 16.96 -19.18 3.74
N GLY A 311 16.28 -18.84 2.63
CA GLY A 311 15.55 -19.77 1.77
C GLY A 311 16.45 -20.54 0.80
N SER A 312 15.82 -21.41 0.06
CA SER A 312 16.41 -22.11 -1.08
C SER A 312 15.46 -22.03 -2.28
N ALA A 313 15.84 -22.56 -3.43
CA ALA A 313 14.99 -22.55 -4.63
C ALA A 313 13.57 -23.11 -4.40
N GLY A 314 13.41 -24.03 -3.43
CA GLY A 314 12.11 -24.59 -3.06
C GLY A 314 11.18 -23.60 -2.35
N GLN A 315 11.71 -22.62 -1.64
CA GLN A 315 10.98 -21.60 -0.88
C GLN A 315 10.95 -20.22 -1.57
N LYS A 316 11.29 -20.17 -2.85
CA LYS A 316 11.28 -18.93 -3.65
C LYS A 316 9.89 -18.27 -3.57
N THR A 317 9.83 -17.07 -3.03
CA THR A 317 8.60 -16.27 -2.88
C THR A 317 8.32 -15.45 -4.12
N LEU A 318 7.13 -14.88 -4.21
CA LEU A 318 6.75 -14.05 -5.35
C LEU A 318 7.64 -12.78 -5.49
N PRO A 319 7.93 -12.01 -4.44
CA PRO A 319 8.87 -10.89 -4.52
C PRO A 319 10.28 -11.33 -4.92
N TRP A 320 10.76 -12.49 -4.43
CA TRP A 320 12.05 -13.02 -4.89
C TRP A 320 12.01 -13.34 -6.38
N GLN A 321 10.96 -14.00 -6.88
CA GLN A 321 10.82 -14.29 -8.32
C GLN A 321 10.80 -13.01 -9.16
N MET A 322 10.09 -11.96 -8.71
CA MET A 322 10.09 -10.65 -9.36
C MET A 322 11.49 -10.03 -9.38
N PHE A 323 12.21 -10.07 -8.27
CA PHE A 323 13.58 -9.54 -8.16
C PHE A 323 14.56 -10.28 -9.08
N THR A 324 14.48 -11.62 -9.16
CA THR A 324 15.30 -12.44 -10.06
C THR A 324 14.96 -12.14 -11.52
N GLY A 325 13.67 -12.02 -11.84
CA GLY A 325 13.21 -11.69 -13.19
C GLY A 325 13.68 -10.32 -13.66
N LEU A 326 13.77 -9.33 -12.78
CA LEU A 326 14.33 -8.01 -13.11
C LEU A 326 15.84 -8.08 -13.42
N ARG A 327 16.58 -8.94 -12.72
CA ARG A 327 18.03 -9.04 -12.88
C ARG A 327 18.47 -9.90 -14.06
N GLU A 328 17.75 -10.97 -14.34
CA GLU A 328 18.21 -12.02 -15.26
C GLU A 328 17.51 -12.00 -16.62
N GLN A 329 16.24 -11.67 -16.69
CA GLN A 329 15.44 -11.86 -17.91
C GLN A 329 14.58 -10.67 -18.34
N ILE A 330 14.51 -9.60 -17.56
CA ILE A 330 13.68 -8.40 -17.83
C ILE A 330 12.30 -8.79 -18.45
N SER A 331 11.56 -9.69 -17.75
CA SER A 331 10.26 -10.17 -18.25
C SER A 331 9.15 -9.19 -17.90
N PRO A 332 8.35 -8.70 -18.85
CA PRO A 332 7.18 -7.86 -18.56
C PRO A 332 6.09 -8.54 -17.75
N THR A 333 6.13 -9.85 -17.58
CA THR A 333 5.27 -10.61 -16.65
C THR A 333 5.35 -10.03 -15.22
N ILE A 334 6.51 -9.42 -14.86
CA ILE A 334 6.67 -8.72 -13.58
C ILE A 334 5.64 -7.59 -13.41
N LEU A 335 5.33 -6.85 -14.47
CA LEU A 335 4.34 -5.76 -14.45
C LEU A 335 2.92 -6.31 -14.22
N ALA A 336 2.60 -7.46 -14.86
CA ALA A 336 1.33 -8.14 -14.64
C ALA A 336 1.21 -8.62 -13.17
N VAL A 337 2.27 -9.23 -12.64
CA VAL A 337 2.33 -9.65 -11.23
C VAL A 337 2.20 -8.46 -10.29
N ALA A 338 2.95 -7.37 -10.53
CA ALA A 338 2.85 -6.14 -9.72
C ALA A 338 1.42 -5.57 -9.73
N THR A 339 0.75 -5.56 -10.89
CA THR A 339 -0.63 -5.11 -11.02
C THR A 339 -1.59 -6.00 -10.24
N ILE A 340 -1.43 -7.33 -10.30
CA ILE A 340 -2.22 -8.27 -9.50
C ILE A 340 -2.01 -8.02 -8.00
N LEU A 341 -0.76 -7.82 -7.57
CA LEU A 341 -0.42 -7.57 -6.16
C LEU A 341 -1.03 -6.25 -5.67
N VAL A 342 -0.98 -5.20 -6.48
CA VAL A 342 -1.66 -3.92 -6.17
C VAL A 342 -3.16 -4.15 -6.02
N GLY A 343 -3.78 -4.90 -6.94
CA GLY A 343 -5.20 -5.26 -6.86
C GLY A 343 -5.55 -6.03 -5.58
N ILE A 344 -4.75 -7.03 -5.23
CA ILE A 344 -4.91 -7.81 -3.98
C ILE A 344 -4.76 -6.90 -2.75
N SER A 345 -3.76 -6.02 -2.74
CA SER A 345 -3.51 -5.09 -1.63
C SER A 345 -4.68 -4.11 -1.44
N ILE A 346 -5.21 -3.55 -2.53
CA ILE A 346 -6.40 -2.68 -2.49
C ILE A 346 -7.62 -3.43 -1.96
N LEU A 347 -7.85 -4.65 -2.43
CA LEU A 347 -8.96 -5.49 -2.00
C LEU A 347 -8.85 -5.85 -0.51
N LEU A 348 -7.65 -6.21 -0.06
CA LEU A 348 -7.38 -6.53 1.34
C LEU A 348 -7.60 -5.31 2.24
N LEU A 349 -7.05 -4.16 1.85
CA LEU A 349 -7.23 -2.91 2.59
C LEU A 349 -8.71 -2.50 2.65
N ALA A 350 -9.43 -2.58 1.53
CA ALA A 350 -10.85 -2.29 1.47
C ALA A 350 -11.67 -3.23 2.37
N THR A 351 -11.32 -4.52 2.40
CA THR A 351 -11.98 -5.51 3.25
C THR A 351 -11.77 -5.20 4.72
N VAL A 352 -10.54 -4.90 5.12
CA VAL A 352 -10.21 -4.52 6.50
C VAL A 352 -10.93 -3.25 6.92
N GLU A 353 -10.94 -2.23 6.05
CA GLU A 353 -11.64 -0.98 6.34
C GLU A 353 -13.16 -1.19 6.46
N MET A 354 -13.75 -2.03 5.60
CA MET A 354 -15.16 -2.39 5.73
C MET A 354 -15.47 -3.13 7.04
N LEU A 355 -14.61 -4.07 7.43
CA LEU A 355 -14.75 -4.79 8.70
C LEU A 355 -14.59 -3.84 9.91
N ARG A 356 -13.63 -2.91 9.84
CA ARG A 356 -13.42 -1.89 10.86
C ARG A 356 -14.67 -1.02 11.01
N ARG A 357 -15.17 -0.44 9.92
CA ARG A 357 -16.39 0.38 9.93
C ARG A 357 -17.61 -0.37 10.44
N ARG A 358 -17.74 -1.65 10.07
CA ARG A 358 -18.82 -2.50 10.60
C ARG A 358 -18.70 -2.69 12.12
N SER A 359 -17.50 -2.93 12.62
CA SER A 359 -17.24 -3.07 14.06
C SER A 359 -17.53 -1.77 14.82
N GLU A 360 -17.14 -0.60 14.28
CA GLU A 360 -17.42 0.71 14.88
C GLU A 360 -18.91 0.99 14.93
N ARG A 361 -19.66 0.70 13.88
CA ARG A 361 -21.13 0.83 13.84
C ARG A 361 -21.82 -0.07 14.89
N LEU A 362 -21.35 -1.31 15.05
CA LEU A 362 -21.90 -2.24 16.04
C LEU A 362 -21.63 -1.77 17.49
N ARG A 363 -20.61 -0.95 17.72
CA ARG A 363 -20.28 -0.33 19.00
C ARG A 363 -20.98 1.02 19.23
N GLY A 364 -21.83 1.48 18.30
CA GLY A 364 -22.54 2.76 18.40
C GLY A 364 -21.66 3.99 18.16
N MET A 365 -20.45 3.80 17.61
CA MET A 365 -19.54 4.89 17.22
C MET A 365 -19.83 5.32 15.79
N SER A 366 -19.86 6.63 15.53
CA SER A 366 -19.93 7.15 14.17
C SER A 366 -18.60 6.86 13.46
N PRO A 367 -18.62 6.19 12.29
CA PRO A 367 -17.39 5.96 11.52
C PRO A 367 -16.79 7.31 11.10
N SER A 368 -15.54 7.53 11.46
CA SER A 368 -14.75 8.73 11.08
C SER A 368 -14.30 8.65 9.63
#